data_572230ad399bd07e7985666f019c9698
#
_entry.id   572230ad399bd07e7985666f019c9698
#
_cell.length_a   1.000
_cell.length_b   1.000
_cell.length_c   1.000
_cell.angle_alpha   90.00
_cell.angle_beta   90.00
_cell.angle_gamma   90.00
#
_symmetry.space_group_name_H-M   'P 1'
#
loop_
_entity.id
_entity.type
_entity.pdbx_description
1 polymer ?
#
loop_
_entity_poly.entity_id
_entity_poly.type
_entity_poly.pdbx_seq_one_letter_code
_entity_poly.pdbx_strand_id
1 'polypeptide(L)'
;MTITPTTSSASDSKQTILDRRYLRMARIWAENSYCQRRQVGALIVHNQMIISDGYNGTPSGFENVCEDDEGITKPYVLHAEANAITKVAASGNNCTGATIYITASPCLECAKLIIQSRIRRVVYGEQYRLTDGVELLERAGIEVVYIPLDEMPSTAQPSTL
;
A
#
# COMPACT_ATOMS: atom_id res chain seq x y z
N MET A 1 9.70 41.94 23.31
CA MET A 1 10.14 40.54 23.34
C MET A 1 9.55 39.84 22.14
N THR A 2 10.35 39.64 21.11
CA THR A 2 9.97 38.97 19.87
C THR A 2 10.24 37.48 20.02
N ILE A 3 9.18 36.69 20.05
CA ILE A 3 9.28 35.22 20.05
C ILE A 3 9.42 34.80 18.59
N THR A 4 10.62 34.41 18.22
CA THR A 4 10.92 33.73 16.94
C THR A 4 10.39 32.30 17.01
N PRO A 5 9.57 31.85 16.04
CA PRO A 5 9.21 30.44 15.97
C PRO A 5 10.42 29.67 15.45
N THR A 6 10.96 28.81 16.29
CA THR A 6 11.98 27.85 15.90
C THR A 6 11.28 26.75 15.07
N THR A 7 11.33 26.87 13.76
CA THR A 7 11.02 25.75 12.87
C THR A 7 12.20 24.78 12.91
N SER A 8 12.11 23.82 13.81
CA SER A 8 12.96 22.64 13.77
C SER A 8 12.50 21.79 12.58
N SER A 9 13.18 21.88 11.45
CA SER A 9 13.10 20.87 10.40
C SER A 9 13.80 19.62 10.94
N ALA A 10 13.04 18.74 11.59
CA ALA A 10 13.53 17.41 11.90
C ALA A 10 13.89 16.75 10.57
N SER A 11 15.16 16.45 10.34
CA SER A 11 15.60 15.66 9.18
C SER A 11 14.92 14.30 9.25
N ASP A 12 14.21 13.93 8.16
CA ASP A 12 13.57 12.62 8.07
C ASP A 12 14.57 11.50 8.36
N SER A 13 14.12 10.49 9.10
CA SER A 13 14.93 9.29 9.33
C SER A 13 15.19 8.56 8.00
N LYS A 14 16.28 7.81 7.93
CA LYS A 14 16.59 6.96 6.78
C LYS A 14 15.40 6.02 6.43
N GLN A 15 14.74 5.50 7.46
CA GLN A 15 13.56 4.63 7.29
C GLN A 15 12.39 5.40 6.65
N THR A 16 12.11 6.61 7.09
CA THR A 16 11.04 7.44 6.52
C THR A 16 11.31 7.75 5.04
N ILE A 17 12.54 8.02 4.67
CA ILE A 17 12.93 8.25 3.27
C ILE A 17 12.67 6.99 2.43
N LEU A 18 13.03 5.81 2.92
CA LEU A 18 12.76 4.54 2.24
C LEU A 18 11.26 4.26 2.14
N ASP A 19 10.50 4.50 3.19
CA ASP A 19 9.05 4.32 3.21
C ASP A 19 8.37 5.15 2.13
N ARG A 20 8.75 6.42 1.99
CA ARG A 20 8.23 7.28 0.93
C ARG A 20 8.57 6.76 -0.45
N ARG A 21 9.79 6.24 -0.65
CA ARG A 21 10.21 5.67 -1.94
C ARG A 21 9.43 4.42 -2.30
N TYR A 22 9.23 3.51 -1.36
CA TYR A 22 8.41 2.31 -1.58
C TYR A 22 6.94 2.66 -1.82
N LEU A 23 6.37 3.62 -1.11
CA LEU A 23 5.01 4.09 -1.38
C LEU A 23 4.86 4.71 -2.77
N ARG A 24 5.85 5.47 -3.24
CA ARG A 24 5.86 6.00 -4.61
C ARG A 24 5.89 4.88 -5.65
N MET A 25 6.68 3.83 -5.41
CA MET A 25 6.69 2.65 -6.28
C MET A 25 5.33 1.95 -6.27
N ALA A 26 4.72 1.76 -5.11
CA ALA A 26 3.37 1.20 -5.00
C ALA A 26 2.33 2.06 -5.75
N ARG A 27 2.45 3.38 -5.70
CA ARG A 27 1.59 4.30 -6.44
C ARG A 27 1.75 4.15 -7.96
N ILE A 28 2.96 4.04 -8.46
CA ILE A 28 3.22 3.75 -9.88
C ILE A 28 2.62 2.40 -10.23
N TRP A 29 2.79 1.40 -9.37
CA TRP A 29 2.29 0.05 -9.61
C TRP A 29 0.77 -0.03 -9.66
N ALA A 30 0.07 0.84 -8.92
CA ALA A 30 -1.38 0.97 -8.96
C ALA A 30 -1.92 1.30 -10.36
N GLU A 31 -1.13 1.94 -11.22
CA GLU A 31 -1.51 2.29 -12.59
C GLU A 31 -1.78 1.06 -13.47
N ASN A 32 -1.31 -0.12 -13.07
CA ASN A 32 -1.62 -1.38 -13.76
C ASN A 32 -3.07 -1.85 -13.54
N SER A 33 -3.76 -1.34 -12.53
CA SER A 33 -5.13 -1.74 -12.24
C SER A 33 -6.11 -1.29 -13.34
N TYR A 34 -6.98 -2.20 -13.73
CA TYR A 34 -8.09 -1.93 -14.67
C TYR A 34 -9.35 -1.44 -13.95
N CYS A 35 -9.35 -1.39 -12.63
CA CYS A 35 -10.50 -0.94 -11.86
C CYS A 35 -10.74 0.55 -12.06
N GLN A 36 -11.98 0.93 -12.37
CA GLN A 36 -12.35 2.31 -12.66
C GLN A 36 -12.65 3.11 -11.39
N ARG A 37 -13.22 2.46 -10.38
CA ARG A 37 -13.59 3.13 -9.13
C ARG A 37 -12.37 3.57 -8.34
N ARG A 38 -11.33 2.74 -8.29
CA ARG A 38 -10.10 3.03 -7.59
C ARG A 38 -8.98 2.12 -8.06
N GLN A 39 -7.80 2.67 -8.19
CA GLN A 39 -6.57 1.93 -8.45
C GLN A 39 -5.71 1.94 -7.19
N VAL A 40 -5.39 0.76 -6.69
CA VAL A 40 -4.58 0.55 -5.49
C VAL A 40 -3.38 -0.32 -5.83
N GLY A 41 -2.22 0.04 -5.30
CA GLY A 41 -0.98 -0.73 -5.45
C GLY A 41 -0.41 -1.12 -4.10
N ALA A 42 0.27 -2.26 -4.06
CA ALA A 42 0.94 -2.76 -2.87
C ALA A 42 2.31 -3.36 -3.21
N LEU A 43 3.25 -3.21 -2.30
CA LEU A 43 4.56 -3.87 -2.35
C LEU A 43 4.81 -4.55 -1.01
N ILE A 44 5.39 -5.75 -1.05
CA ILE A 44 5.88 -6.44 0.16
C ILE A 44 7.40 -6.42 0.11
N VAL A 45 8.02 -5.89 1.17
CA VAL A 45 9.46 -5.70 1.30
C VAL A 45 9.97 -6.44 2.53
N HIS A 46 11.00 -7.22 2.35
CA HIS A 46 11.68 -7.93 3.43
C HIS A 46 13.20 -7.78 3.28
N ASN A 47 13.87 -7.35 4.34
CA ASN A 47 15.32 -7.08 4.32
C ASN A 47 15.75 -6.17 3.15
N GLN A 48 15.01 -5.09 2.92
CA GLN A 48 15.24 -4.12 1.83
C GLN A 48 15.12 -4.72 0.42
N MET A 49 14.50 -5.87 0.29
CA MET A 49 14.22 -6.52 -0.99
C MET A 49 12.73 -6.59 -1.22
N ILE A 50 12.27 -6.13 -2.38
CA ILE A 50 10.87 -6.30 -2.80
C ILE A 50 10.66 -7.77 -3.14
N ILE A 51 9.86 -8.47 -2.34
CA ILE A 51 9.56 -9.89 -2.53
C ILE A 51 8.25 -10.14 -3.26
N SER A 52 7.37 -9.15 -3.30
CA SER A 52 6.10 -9.21 -4.00
C SER A 52 5.54 -7.83 -4.30
N ASP A 53 4.64 -7.80 -5.23
CA ASP A 53 3.86 -6.64 -5.63
C ASP A 53 2.41 -7.05 -5.91
N GLY A 54 1.50 -6.09 -5.91
CA GLY A 54 0.11 -6.32 -6.25
C GLY A 54 -0.61 -5.03 -6.63
N TYR A 55 -1.66 -5.18 -7.40
CA TYR A 55 -2.65 -4.13 -7.65
C TYR A 55 -4.03 -4.78 -7.65
N ASN A 56 -5.07 -3.99 -7.43
CA ASN A 56 -6.42 -4.54 -7.40
C ASN A 56 -6.89 -4.92 -8.79
N GLY A 57 -7.60 -6.04 -8.89
CA GLY A 57 -8.09 -6.57 -10.15
C GLY A 57 -8.72 -7.95 -10.01
N THR A 58 -9.24 -8.44 -11.12
CA THR A 58 -9.81 -9.78 -11.21
C THR A 58 -8.73 -10.86 -11.12
N PRO A 59 -9.10 -12.11 -10.77
CA PRO A 59 -8.13 -13.21 -10.76
C PRO A 59 -7.48 -13.43 -12.13
N SER A 60 -6.28 -13.98 -12.13
CA SER A 60 -5.54 -14.30 -13.36
C SER A 60 -6.38 -15.16 -14.31
N GLY A 61 -6.44 -14.75 -15.57
CA GLY A 61 -7.21 -15.45 -16.60
C GLY A 61 -8.68 -15.04 -16.72
N PHE A 62 -9.15 -14.19 -15.81
CA PHE A 62 -10.47 -13.58 -15.90
C PHE A 62 -10.43 -12.30 -16.75
N GLU A 63 -11.60 -11.83 -17.12
CA GLU A 63 -11.74 -10.54 -17.80
C GLU A 63 -11.19 -9.38 -16.97
N ASN A 64 -10.52 -8.43 -17.59
CA ASN A 64 -9.96 -7.23 -16.93
C ASN A 64 -11.03 -6.13 -16.74
N VAL A 65 -12.14 -6.48 -16.12
CA VAL A 65 -13.26 -5.58 -15.83
C VAL A 65 -13.68 -5.78 -14.38
N CYS A 66 -13.36 -4.82 -13.54
CA CYS A 66 -13.61 -4.91 -12.09
C CYS A 66 -15.05 -4.61 -11.70
N GLU A 67 -15.76 -3.77 -12.47
CA GLU A 67 -17.12 -3.32 -12.17
C GLU A 67 -18.14 -4.00 -13.07
N ASP A 68 -19.34 -4.17 -12.54
CA ASP A 68 -20.50 -4.63 -13.31
C ASP A 68 -21.13 -3.46 -14.10
N ASP A 69 -22.25 -3.74 -14.81
CA ASP A 69 -22.96 -2.74 -15.63
C ASP A 69 -23.53 -1.58 -14.80
N GLU A 70 -23.68 -1.76 -13.48
CA GLU A 70 -24.14 -0.73 -12.53
C GLU A 70 -22.99 0.04 -11.89
N GLY A 71 -21.74 -0.28 -12.24
CA GLY A 71 -20.53 0.34 -11.68
C GLY A 71 -20.15 -0.18 -10.29
N ILE A 72 -20.70 -1.32 -9.87
CA ILE A 72 -20.39 -1.96 -8.59
C ILE A 72 -19.24 -2.92 -8.78
N THR A 73 -18.27 -2.88 -7.86
CA THR A 73 -17.12 -3.80 -7.88
C THR A 73 -17.61 -5.24 -7.76
N LYS A 74 -17.19 -6.08 -8.69
CA LYS A 74 -17.52 -7.51 -8.70
C LYS A 74 -16.97 -8.22 -7.47
N PRO A 75 -17.69 -9.19 -6.90
CA PRO A 75 -17.30 -9.80 -5.63
C PRO A 75 -16.00 -10.61 -5.69
N TYR A 76 -15.53 -10.99 -6.86
CA TYR A 76 -14.27 -11.73 -7.05
C TYR A 76 -13.07 -10.85 -7.37
N VAL A 77 -13.20 -9.53 -7.35
CA VAL A 77 -12.07 -8.61 -7.46
C VAL A 77 -11.20 -8.73 -6.22
N LEU A 78 -9.92 -8.95 -6.44
CA LEU A 78 -8.92 -9.01 -5.38
C LEU A 78 -8.40 -7.59 -5.09
N HIS A 79 -8.21 -7.27 -3.81
CA HIS A 79 -7.50 -6.07 -3.42
C HIS A 79 -5.98 -6.22 -3.66
N ALA A 80 -5.28 -5.12 -3.75
CA ALA A 80 -3.84 -5.11 -4.01
C ALA A 80 -3.05 -5.92 -2.97
N GLU A 81 -3.42 -5.82 -1.70
CA GLU A 81 -2.80 -6.55 -0.59
C GLU A 81 -2.99 -8.06 -0.74
N ALA A 82 -4.22 -8.48 -1.04
CA ALA A 82 -4.53 -9.89 -1.26
C ALA A 82 -3.73 -10.45 -2.44
N ASN A 83 -3.62 -9.71 -3.54
CA ASN A 83 -2.80 -10.09 -4.68
C ASN A 83 -1.32 -10.23 -4.32
N ALA A 84 -0.77 -9.27 -3.59
CA ALA A 84 0.63 -9.30 -3.17
C ALA A 84 0.93 -10.50 -2.25
N ILE A 85 0.05 -10.77 -1.27
CA ILE A 85 0.20 -11.89 -0.32
C ILE A 85 0.05 -13.24 -1.03
N THR A 86 -0.92 -13.40 -1.92
CA THR A 86 -1.13 -14.66 -2.63
C THR A 86 -0.02 -14.96 -3.63
N LYS A 87 0.60 -13.95 -4.23
CA LYS A 87 1.81 -14.11 -5.06
C LYS A 87 2.98 -14.65 -4.24
N VAL A 88 3.15 -14.17 -3.00
CA VAL A 88 4.16 -14.76 -2.09
C VAL A 88 3.84 -16.23 -1.79
N ALA A 89 2.59 -16.55 -1.51
CA ALA A 89 2.15 -17.91 -1.25
C ALA A 89 2.40 -18.87 -2.43
N ALA A 90 2.35 -18.36 -3.66
CA ALA A 90 2.65 -19.11 -4.90
C ALA A 90 4.15 -19.15 -5.24
N SER A 91 5.00 -18.49 -4.47
CA SER A 91 6.45 -18.40 -4.66
C SER A 91 7.21 -19.20 -3.61
N GLY A 92 8.53 -19.15 -3.66
CA GLY A 92 9.40 -19.68 -2.61
C GLY A 92 9.64 -18.70 -1.45
N ASN A 93 9.04 -17.51 -1.48
CA ASN A 93 9.22 -16.46 -0.46
C ASN A 93 8.24 -16.61 0.71
N ASN A 94 8.45 -15.80 1.75
CA ASN A 94 7.64 -15.80 2.96
C ASN A 94 7.43 -14.36 3.44
N CYS A 95 6.21 -14.03 3.85
CA CYS A 95 5.85 -12.70 4.36
C CYS A 95 6.29 -12.45 5.82
N THR A 96 6.71 -13.47 6.55
CA THR A 96 7.02 -13.33 7.99
C THR A 96 8.06 -12.25 8.24
N GLY A 97 7.69 -11.27 9.06
CA GLY A 97 8.55 -10.13 9.41
C GLY A 97 8.68 -9.05 8.35
N ALA A 98 7.98 -9.17 7.22
CA ALA A 98 8.01 -8.19 6.14
C ALA A 98 7.25 -6.90 6.48
N THR A 99 7.47 -5.88 5.64
CA THR A 99 6.67 -4.65 5.59
C THR A 99 5.83 -4.65 4.32
N ILE A 100 4.56 -4.30 4.42
CA ILE A 100 3.71 -4.04 3.25
C ILE A 100 3.47 -2.55 3.10
N TYR A 101 3.68 -2.05 1.89
CA TYR A 101 3.41 -0.67 1.46
C TYR A 101 2.17 -0.65 0.59
N ILE A 102 1.18 0.15 0.94
CA ILE A 102 -0.12 0.17 0.27
C ILE A 102 -0.50 1.63 -0.01
N THR A 103 -0.97 1.92 -1.20
CA THR A 103 -1.39 3.29 -1.55
C THR A 103 -2.61 3.76 -0.74
N ALA A 104 -3.42 2.83 -0.25
CA ALA A 104 -4.61 3.09 0.58
C ALA A 104 -4.61 2.25 1.86
N SER A 105 -5.24 2.75 2.93
CA SER A 105 -5.40 1.98 4.17
C SER A 105 -6.13 0.67 3.91
N PRO A 106 -5.69 -0.46 4.51
CA PRO A 106 -6.30 -1.76 4.28
C PRO A 106 -7.70 -1.84 4.91
N CYS A 107 -8.62 -2.49 4.20
CA CYS A 107 -9.92 -2.85 4.76
C CYS A 107 -9.79 -3.98 5.79
N LEU A 108 -10.88 -4.25 6.50
CA LEU A 108 -10.91 -5.30 7.53
C LEU A 108 -10.50 -6.67 6.99
N GLU A 109 -10.98 -7.04 5.80
CA GLU A 109 -10.66 -8.34 5.17
C GLU A 109 -9.16 -8.45 4.84
N CYS A 110 -8.56 -7.40 4.28
CA CYS A 110 -7.12 -7.39 4.01
C CYS A 110 -6.28 -7.32 5.28
N ALA A 111 -6.74 -6.62 6.32
CA ALA A 111 -6.07 -6.60 7.62
C ALA A 111 -5.94 -8.01 8.21
N LYS A 112 -6.97 -8.84 8.11
CA LYS A 112 -6.94 -10.25 8.54
C LYS A 112 -5.85 -11.04 7.79
N LEU A 113 -5.75 -10.86 6.48
CA LEU A 113 -4.73 -11.53 5.66
C LEU A 113 -3.31 -11.07 6.02
N ILE A 114 -3.14 -9.78 6.26
CA ILE A 114 -1.86 -9.19 6.68
C ILE A 114 -1.41 -9.79 8.02
N ILE A 115 -2.31 -9.86 9.00
CA ILE A 115 -2.02 -10.45 10.31
C ILE A 115 -1.63 -11.92 10.15
N GLN A 116 -2.44 -12.68 9.42
CA GLN A 116 -2.27 -14.13 9.29
C GLN A 116 -1.03 -14.51 8.47
N SER A 117 -0.58 -13.64 7.55
CA SER A 117 0.67 -13.80 6.81
C SER A 117 1.92 -13.43 7.61
N ARG A 118 1.76 -12.96 8.85
CA ARG A 118 2.85 -12.56 9.78
C ARG A 118 3.68 -11.36 9.30
N ILE A 119 3.09 -10.49 8.50
CA ILE A 119 3.64 -9.18 8.19
C ILE A 119 3.66 -8.38 9.51
N ARG A 120 4.77 -7.73 9.80
CA ARG A 120 4.95 -7.00 11.06
C ARG A 120 4.70 -5.49 10.97
N ARG A 121 4.68 -4.95 9.76
CA ARG A 121 4.61 -3.49 9.55
C ARG A 121 3.78 -3.17 8.32
N VAL A 122 2.94 -2.16 8.43
CA VAL A 122 2.11 -1.63 7.34
C VAL A 122 2.39 -0.15 7.18
N VAL A 123 2.68 0.28 5.95
CA VAL A 123 2.83 1.69 5.60
C VAL A 123 1.81 2.01 4.52
N TYR A 124 0.96 3.01 4.74
CA TYR A 124 -0.06 3.37 3.76
C TYR A 124 -0.10 4.88 3.47
N GLY A 125 -0.60 5.24 2.29
CA GLY A 125 -0.49 6.59 1.75
C GLY A 125 -1.77 7.38 1.72
N GLU A 126 -2.93 6.75 1.83
CA GLU A 126 -4.24 7.40 1.83
C GLU A 126 -5.17 6.74 2.85
N GLN A 127 -5.72 7.56 3.75
CA GLN A 127 -6.67 7.07 4.75
C GLN A 127 -8.04 6.86 4.12
N TYR A 128 -8.54 5.64 4.21
CA TYR A 128 -9.91 5.31 3.84
C TYR A 128 -10.89 5.76 4.92
N ARG A 129 -12.15 5.94 4.54
CA ARG A 129 -13.21 6.39 5.45
C ARG A 129 -13.44 5.42 6.61
N LEU A 130 -13.31 4.11 6.38
CA LEU A 130 -13.41 3.08 7.41
C LEU A 130 -12.03 2.81 8.00
N THR A 131 -11.92 2.82 9.32
CA THR A 131 -10.67 2.66 10.08
C THR A 131 -10.53 1.29 10.75
N ASP A 132 -11.56 0.45 10.66
CA ASP A 132 -11.62 -0.85 11.31
C ASP A 132 -10.48 -1.80 10.93
N GLY A 133 -10.00 -1.75 9.69
CA GLY A 133 -8.83 -2.51 9.27
C GLY A 133 -7.56 -2.07 9.98
N VAL A 134 -7.32 -0.76 10.06
CA VAL A 134 -6.16 -0.18 10.78
C VAL A 134 -6.23 -0.51 12.27
N GLU A 135 -7.40 -0.35 12.88
CA GLU A 135 -7.61 -0.66 14.30
C GLU A 135 -7.34 -2.14 14.61
N LEU A 136 -7.74 -3.05 13.71
CA LEU A 136 -7.45 -4.47 13.86
C LEU A 136 -5.95 -4.77 13.79
N LEU A 137 -5.22 -4.13 12.86
CA LEU A 137 -3.76 -4.26 12.74
C LEU A 137 -3.05 -3.79 14.00
N GLU A 138 -3.43 -2.63 14.54
CA GLU A 138 -2.86 -2.08 15.77
C GLU A 138 -3.15 -3.00 16.96
N ARG A 139 -4.37 -3.53 17.06
CA ARG A 139 -4.74 -4.52 18.09
C ARG A 139 -3.91 -5.80 18.01
N ALA A 140 -3.49 -6.19 16.81
CA ALA A 140 -2.61 -7.35 16.60
C ALA A 140 -1.13 -7.06 16.90
N GLY A 141 -0.78 -5.83 17.28
CA GLY A 141 0.59 -5.42 17.55
C GLY A 141 1.42 -5.14 16.29
N ILE A 142 0.77 -4.95 15.16
CA ILE A 142 1.45 -4.56 13.92
C ILE A 142 1.73 -3.06 13.95
N GLU A 143 2.96 -2.68 13.58
CA GLU A 143 3.32 -1.26 13.41
C GLU A 143 2.60 -0.70 12.18
N VAL A 144 1.81 0.34 12.37
CA VAL A 144 1.07 1.00 11.29
C VAL A 144 1.56 2.43 11.14
N VAL A 145 1.98 2.80 9.93
CA VAL A 145 2.52 4.12 9.60
C VAL A 145 1.70 4.74 8.46
N TYR A 146 1.24 5.95 8.68
CA TYR A 146 0.57 6.76 7.67
C TYR A 146 1.52 7.82 7.11
N ILE A 147 1.72 7.82 5.80
CA ILE A 147 2.50 8.84 5.09
C ILE A 147 1.65 9.37 3.94
N PRO A 148 1.11 10.59 4.02
CA PRO A 148 0.24 11.14 3.00
C PRO A 148 0.88 11.14 1.61
N LEU A 149 0.18 10.64 0.61
CA LEU A 149 0.65 10.63 -0.78
C LEU A 149 0.80 12.04 -1.36
N ASP A 150 0.00 12.99 -0.90
CA ASP A 150 0.00 14.38 -1.36
C ASP A 150 1.28 15.15 -0.96
N GLU A 151 1.97 14.70 0.07
CA GLU A 151 3.25 15.26 0.49
C GLU A 151 4.45 14.72 -0.30
N MET A 152 4.21 13.77 -1.19
CA MET A 152 5.26 13.24 -2.05
C MET A 152 5.45 14.16 -3.27
N PRO A 153 6.68 14.61 -3.56
CA PRO A 153 6.90 15.40 -4.76
C PRO A 153 6.40 14.62 -5.98
N SER A 154 5.58 15.29 -6.79
CA SER A 154 5.22 14.81 -8.12
C SER A 154 6.51 14.39 -8.82
N THR A 155 6.53 13.23 -9.44
CA THR A 155 7.63 12.88 -10.35
C THR A 155 7.72 13.99 -11.37
N ALA A 156 8.78 14.81 -11.30
CA ALA A 156 9.02 15.83 -12.28
C ALA A 156 8.97 15.16 -13.66
N GLN A 157 8.07 15.63 -14.50
CA GLN A 157 8.12 15.25 -15.91
C GLN A 157 9.53 15.56 -16.42
N PRO A 158 10.18 14.65 -17.15
CA PRO A 158 11.45 14.97 -17.73
C PRO A 158 11.24 16.22 -18.59
N SER A 159 11.98 17.28 -18.25
CA SER A 159 12.09 18.43 -19.13
C SER A 159 12.53 17.91 -20.48
N THR A 160 11.68 18.08 -21.47
CA THR A 160 12.01 17.86 -22.88
C THR A 160 13.31 18.62 -23.21
N LEU A 161 14.36 17.86 -23.44
CA LEU A 161 15.53 18.35 -24.16
C LEU A 161 15.22 18.41 -25.65
#